data_d1c83a6e508c2779ff104a3be305bfbf
#
_entry.id   d1c83a6e508c2779ff104a3be305bfbf
#
_cell.length_a   1.000
_cell.length_b   1.000
_cell.length_c   1.000
_cell.angle_alpha   90.00
_cell.angle_beta   90.00
_cell.angle_gamma   90.00
#
_symmetry.space_group_name_H-M   'P 1'
#
loop_
_entity.id
_entity.type
_entity.pdbx_description
1 polymer ?
#
loop_
_entity_poly.entity_id
_entity_poly.type
_entity_poly.pdbx_seq_one_letter_code
_entity_poly.pdbx_strand_id
1 'polypeptide(L)'
;MGRIIASILIACLFALTGCAANTSRHSQTPLIGSDNAAVIQSTHGLSLSLSLDSTTYQTGQEISMVVDEENTMSSTNHVRSSHNWMLNGLILNECGIEYYPFGVAIFQGYYTSLNVSKVTSLYFYNPYAIDPGCPEVSNGQGYDFASLSDNIISISNDNTYSYNQLKYELVANGYWTKDSTDDYNSSFSNFNPGVYTVVAGDEWGALVVLHFTVSQ
;
A
#
# COMPACT_ATOMS: atom_id res chain seq x y z
N MET A 1 29.88 26.37 -76.99
CA MET A 1 29.16 27.10 -75.94
C MET A 1 28.28 26.09 -75.27
N GLY A 2 28.74 25.47 -74.21
CA GLY A 2 28.02 24.46 -73.43
C GLY A 2 27.71 24.98 -72.00
N ARG A 3 26.49 25.00 -71.64
CA ARG A 3 26.04 25.39 -70.29
C ARG A 3 25.86 24.09 -69.50
N ILE A 4 26.66 23.93 -68.45
CA ILE A 4 26.56 22.88 -67.46
C ILE A 4 25.49 23.34 -66.41
N ILE A 5 24.42 22.54 -66.27
CA ILE A 5 23.42 22.72 -65.23
C ILE A 5 23.77 21.77 -64.08
N ALA A 6 24.20 22.33 -62.97
CA ALA A 6 24.45 21.58 -61.74
C ALA A 6 23.12 21.39 -60.98
N SER A 7 22.68 20.14 -60.87
CA SER A 7 21.55 19.75 -60.04
C SER A 7 22.00 19.59 -58.60
N ILE A 8 21.51 20.43 -57.73
CA ILE A 8 21.70 20.32 -56.28
C ILE A 8 20.63 19.36 -55.72
N LEU A 9 21.05 18.21 -55.26
CA LEU A 9 20.23 17.24 -54.56
C LEU A 9 20.18 17.65 -53.08
N ILE A 10 19.04 18.17 -52.62
CA ILE A 10 18.78 18.44 -51.21
C ILE A 10 18.27 17.16 -50.58
N ALA A 11 19.13 16.51 -49.80
CA ALA A 11 18.75 15.38 -48.97
C ALA A 11 18.05 15.91 -47.69
N CYS A 12 16.74 15.78 -47.62
CA CYS A 12 16.00 16.00 -46.39
C CYS A 12 16.22 14.84 -45.40
N LEU A 13 17.11 15.03 -44.44
CA LEU A 13 17.19 14.16 -43.24
C LEU A 13 15.97 14.43 -42.36
N PHE A 14 15.00 13.54 -42.38
CA PHE A 14 13.98 13.49 -41.33
C PHE A 14 14.62 12.89 -40.08
N ALA A 15 14.96 13.76 -39.13
CA ALA A 15 15.27 13.35 -37.76
C ALA A 15 13.97 12.90 -37.09
N LEU A 16 13.76 11.59 -36.99
CA LEU A 16 12.74 10.99 -36.11
C LEU A 16 13.21 11.20 -34.68
N THR A 17 12.79 12.32 -34.08
CA THR A 17 12.85 12.48 -32.63
C THR A 17 11.76 11.58 -32.00
N GLY A 18 12.16 10.35 -31.69
CA GLY A 18 11.38 9.48 -30.86
C GLY A 18 11.23 10.13 -29.48
N CYS A 19 10.03 10.61 -29.14
CA CYS A 19 9.66 10.89 -27.77
C CYS A 19 9.68 9.56 -27.02
N ALA A 20 10.81 9.22 -26.41
CA ALA A 20 10.86 8.24 -25.33
C ALA A 20 10.02 8.85 -24.19
N ALA A 21 8.83 8.33 -23.98
CA ALA A 21 8.06 8.57 -22.77
C ALA A 21 8.92 8.05 -21.61
N ASN A 22 9.60 8.96 -20.95
CA ASN A 22 10.33 8.69 -19.73
C ASN A 22 9.28 8.47 -18.66
N THR A 23 8.78 7.24 -18.54
CA THR A 23 8.09 6.78 -17.33
C THR A 23 9.16 6.73 -16.24
N SER A 24 9.45 7.86 -15.65
CA SER A 24 10.20 7.95 -14.40
C SER A 24 9.33 7.23 -13.35
N ARG A 25 9.60 5.94 -13.17
CA ARG A 25 9.20 5.25 -11.95
C ARG A 25 9.93 6.01 -10.84
N HIS A 26 9.20 6.83 -10.12
CA HIS A 26 9.70 7.41 -8.88
C HIS A 26 9.98 6.22 -7.95
N SER A 27 11.24 5.88 -7.84
CA SER A 27 11.72 5.02 -6.77
C SER A 27 11.61 5.87 -5.50
N GLN A 28 10.50 5.72 -4.81
CA GLN A 28 10.30 6.35 -3.51
C GLN A 28 11.31 5.73 -2.56
N THR A 29 12.27 6.51 -2.11
CA THR A 29 13.26 6.08 -1.12
C THR A 29 12.65 6.29 0.26
N PRO A 30 12.64 5.30 1.16
CA PRO A 30 12.24 5.51 2.55
C PRO A 30 13.04 6.64 3.16
N LEU A 31 12.37 7.61 3.79
CA LEU A 31 13.02 8.82 4.30
C LEU A 31 13.76 8.59 5.62
N ILE A 32 13.22 7.74 6.47
CA ILE A 32 13.81 7.36 7.77
C ILE A 32 13.30 5.97 8.09
N GLY A 33 14.19 5.07 8.47
CA GLY A 33 13.83 3.73 8.92
C GLY A 33 14.74 3.27 10.06
N SER A 34 14.13 2.66 11.05
CA SER A 34 14.78 1.65 11.88
C SER A 34 14.42 0.29 11.30
N ASP A 35 15.06 -0.78 11.77
CA ASP A 35 14.74 -2.12 11.27
C ASP A 35 13.24 -2.49 11.45
N ASN A 36 12.55 -1.84 12.39
CA ASN A 36 11.15 -2.06 12.71
C ASN A 36 10.19 -0.90 12.37
N ALA A 37 10.65 0.17 11.71
CA ALA A 37 9.79 1.26 11.28
C ALA A 37 10.31 1.91 9.99
N ALA A 38 9.41 2.26 9.09
CA ALA A 38 9.73 2.98 7.87
C ALA A 38 8.60 3.94 7.48
N VAL A 39 8.97 5.02 6.81
CA VAL A 39 8.07 6.07 6.32
C VAL A 39 8.37 6.36 4.87
N ILE A 40 7.35 6.62 4.08
CA ILE A 40 7.48 7.04 2.68
C ILE A 40 6.62 8.27 2.43
N GLN A 41 7.14 9.22 1.63
CA GLN A 41 6.36 10.38 1.19
C GLN A 41 5.51 10.02 -0.01
N SER A 42 4.22 10.33 0.06
CA SER A 42 3.30 10.25 -1.06
C SER A 42 3.36 11.50 -1.94
N THR A 43 2.96 11.37 -3.19
CA THR A 43 2.92 12.48 -4.16
C THR A 43 1.88 13.56 -3.83
N HIS A 44 0.96 13.27 -2.92
CA HIS A 44 -0.19 14.14 -2.59
C HIS A 44 -0.01 14.93 -1.28
N GLY A 45 1.21 15.10 -0.78
CA GLY A 45 1.46 15.75 0.50
C GLY A 45 1.03 14.90 1.68
N LEU A 46 1.01 13.60 1.51
CA LEU A 46 0.78 12.61 2.55
C LEU A 46 2.09 11.87 2.87
N SER A 47 2.16 11.25 4.03
CA SER A 47 3.18 10.28 4.39
C SER A 47 2.55 9.02 4.95
N LEU A 48 2.89 7.88 4.36
CA LEU A 48 2.50 6.57 4.83
C LEU A 48 3.61 6.00 5.69
N SER A 49 3.31 5.56 6.89
CA SER A 49 4.24 4.89 7.79
C SER A 49 3.76 3.51 8.18
N LEU A 50 4.72 2.64 8.49
CA LEU A 50 4.49 1.32 9.06
C LEU A 50 5.54 1.09 10.14
N SER A 51 5.11 0.59 11.28
CA SER A 51 6.00 0.15 12.35
C SER A 51 5.57 -1.16 12.96
N LEU A 52 6.54 -1.91 13.47
CA LEU A 52 6.37 -3.14 14.21
C LEU A 52 6.88 -2.92 15.64
N ASP A 53 6.32 -3.61 16.61
CA ASP A 53 6.83 -3.60 17.99
C ASP A 53 8.17 -4.34 18.13
N SER A 54 8.47 -5.28 17.21
CA SER A 54 9.76 -6.00 17.12
C SER A 54 10.05 -6.43 15.68
N THR A 55 11.28 -6.85 15.41
CA THR A 55 11.66 -7.55 14.16
C THR A 55 11.83 -9.04 14.33
N THR A 56 11.74 -9.56 15.57
CA THR A 56 11.90 -10.97 15.90
C THR A 56 10.83 -11.41 16.87
N TYR A 57 10.20 -12.53 16.58
CA TYR A 57 9.09 -13.11 17.35
C TYR A 57 9.28 -14.61 17.52
N GLN A 58 8.56 -15.19 18.46
CA GLN A 58 8.41 -16.64 18.61
C GLN A 58 7.09 -17.11 17.98
N THR A 59 7.03 -18.38 17.59
CA THR A 59 5.79 -18.98 17.07
C THR A 59 4.65 -18.80 18.07
N GLY A 60 3.53 -18.22 17.59
CA GLY A 60 2.34 -17.93 18.39
C GLY A 60 2.40 -16.61 19.18
N GLN A 61 3.54 -15.91 19.17
CA GLN A 61 3.62 -14.56 19.72
C GLN A 61 2.82 -13.58 18.86
N GLU A 62 2.14 -12.64 19.51
CA GLU A 62 1.46 -11.55 18.85
C GLU A 62 2.46 -10.53 18.28
N ILE A 63 2.21 -10.11 17.07
CA ILE A 63 2.96 -9.09 16.32
C ILE A 63 2.08 -7.86 16.28
N SER A 64 2.50 -6.79 16.93
CA SER A 64 1.81 -5.52 16.86
C SER A 64 2.35 -4.68 15.72
N MET A 65 1.45 -4.23 14.87
CA MET A 65 1.73 -3.41 13.69
C MET A 65 0.96 -2.11 13.78
N VAL A 66 1.60 -1.01 13.46
CA VAL A 66 0.94 0.29 13.37
C VAL A 66 1.13 0.81 11.96
N VAL A 67 0.04 1.14 11.29
CA VAL A 67 0.03 1.87 10.02
C VAL A 67 -0.59 3.25 10.25
N ASP A 68 0.00 4.26 9.63
CA ASP A 68 -0.40 5.65 9.81
C ASP A 68 -0.25 6.40 8.48
N GLU A 69 -1.26 7.18 8.13
CA GLU A 69 -1.27 8.06 6.95
C GLU A 69 -1.48 9.50 7.41
N GLU A 70 -0.46 10.32 7.28
CA GLU A 70 -0.45 11.69 7.77
C GLU A 70 -0.43 12.72 6.65
N ASN A 71 -1.16 13.82 6.83
CA ASN A 71 -1.02 15.02 6.02
C ASN A 71 0.25 15.78 6.42
N THR A 72 1.21 15.91 5.52
CA THR A 72 2.47 16.64 5.76
C THR A 72 2.34 18.15 5.53
N MET A 73 1.17 18.62 5.10
CA MET A 73 0.92 20.02 4.84
C MET A 73 0.45 20.76 6.11
N SER A 74 0.67 22.06 6.16
CA SER A 74 0.26 22.93 7.29
C SER A 74 -1.22 23.30 7.25
N SER A 75 -1.98 22.87 6.24
CA SER A 75 -3.41 23.11 6.07
C SER A 75 -4.13 21.81 5.77
N THR A 76 -5.44 21.80 5.91
CA THR A 76 -6.29 20.69 5.44
C THR A 76 -5.97 20.35 3.98
N ASN A 77 -5.80 19.09 3.70
CA ASN A 77 -5.46 18.57 2.39
C ASN A 77 -6.62 17.70 1.87
N HIS A 78 -7.24 18.16 0.80
CA HIS A 78 -8.28 17.38 0.11
C HIS A 78 -7.65 16.54 -1.00
N VAL A 79 -7.62 15.23 -0.83
CA VAL A 79 -7.02 14.28 -1.76
C VAL A 79 -8.11 13.43 -2.39
N ARG A 80 -8.21 13.48 -3.71
CA ARG A 80 -9.18 12.66 -4.45
C ARG A 80 -8.79 11.20 -4.37
N SER A 81 -9.80 10.35 -4.25
CA SER A 81 -9.62 8.90 -4.39
C SER A 81 -9.05 8.57 -5.77
N SER A 82 -8.04 7.74 -5.82
CA SER A 82 -7.34 7.37 -7.06
C SER A 82 -7.57 5.93 -7.45
N HIS A 83 -7.89 5.07 -6.48
CA HIS A 83 -7.96 3.61 -6.63
C HIS A 83 -6.70 2.99 -7.29
N ASN A 84 -5.56 3.65 -7.14
CA ASN A 84 -4.28 3.22 -7.72
C ASN A 84 -3.51 2.32 -6.74
N TRP A 85 -4.16 1.30 -6.24
CA TRP A 85 -3.56 0.34 -5.34
C TRP A 85 -2.42 -0.41 -6.03
N MET A 86 -1.22 -0.31 -5.49
CA MET A 86 -0.05 -1.05 -5.99
C MET A 86 -0.05 -2.52 -5.56
N LEU A 87 -0.87 -2.88 -4.59
CA LEU A 87 -0.93 -4.20 -4.02
C LEU A 87 -2.38 -4.61 -3.77
N ASN A 88 -2.71 -5.84 -4.14
CA ASN A 88 -3.97 -6.47 -3.78
C ASN A 88 -3.85 -7.20 -2.43
N GLY A 89 -4.97 -7.37 -1.73
CA GLY A 89 -5.01 -8.10 -0.47
C GLY A 89 -4.54 -7.31 0.75
N LEU A 90 -4.50 -5.98 0.64
CA LEU A 90 -4.32 -5.10 1.79
C LEU A 90 -5.56 -5.19 2.70
N ILE A 91 -5.35 -5.31 4.00
CA ILE A 91 -6.41 -5.49 5.00
C ILE A 91 -6.09 -4.64 6.22
N LEU A 92 -7.10 -4.03 6.84
CA LEU A 92 -6.99 -3.38 8.16
C LEU A 92 -7.79 -4.11 9.23
N ASN A 93 -8.90 -4.68 8.83
CA ASN A 93 -9.79 -5.43 9.71
C ASN A 93 -10.53 -6.51 8.91
N GLU A 94 -11.44 -7.22 9.53
CA GLU A 94 -12.24 -8.27 8.89
C GLU A 94 -13.11 -7.78 7.71
N CYS A 95 -13.45 -6.48 7.67
CA CYS A 95 -14.18 -5.86 6.57
C CYS A 95 -13.27 -5.38 5.41
N GLY A 96 -11.96 -5.48 5.55
CA GLY A 96 -10.99 -5.04 4.53
C GLY A 96 -10.68 -3.55 4.57
N ILE A 97 -10.23 -3.01 3.44
CA ILE A 97 -9.76 -1.62 3.30
C ILE A 97 -10.84 -0.63 2.84
N GLU A 98 -12.09 -1.04 2.74
CA GLU A 98 -13.16 -0.24 2.14
C GLU A 98 -13.42 1.10 2.84
N TYR A 99 -12.96 1.23 4.09
CA TYR A 99 -13.14 2.44 4.92
C TYR A 99 -11.92 3.35 4.99
N TYR A 100 -10.76 2.84 4.58
CA TYR A 100 -9.49 3.53 4.78
C TYR A 100 -8.76 3.64 3.45
N PRO A 101 -8.06 4.76 3.19
CA PRO A 101 -7.26 4.92 1.99
C PRO A 101 -5.95 4.13 2.02
N PHE A 102 -5.74 3.31 3.02
CA PHE A 102 -4.53 2.51 3.23
C PHE A 102 -4.86 1.16 3.87
N GLY A 103 -3.93 0.22 3.81
CA GLY A 103 -4.07 -1.10 4.41
C GLY A 103 -2.74 -1.81 4.57
N VAL A 104 -2.77 -3.01 5.15
CA VAL A 104 -1.60 -3.84 5.43
C VAL A 104 -1.76 -5.22 4.82
N ALA A 105 -0.65 -5.80 4.35
CA ALA A 105 -0.58 -7.20 3.93
C ALA A 105 0.67 -7.88 4.51
N ILE A 106 0.56 -9.16 4.82
CA ILE A 106 1.67 -10.00 5.32
C ILE A 106 1.94 -11.10 4.29
N PHE A 107 3.21 -11.36 4.03
CA PHE A 107 3.67 -12.39 3.09
C PHE A 107 4.70 -13.29 3.76
N GLN A 108 4.64 -14.58 3.49
CA GLN A 108 5.68 -15.50 3.90
C GLN A 108 6.88 -15.40 2.94
N GLY A 109 8.05 -15.07 3.45
CA GLY A 109 9.28 -14.87 2.69
C GLY A 109 9.80 -13.45 2.73
N TYR A 110 10.94 -13.22 2.08
CA TYR A 110 11.59 -11.92 1.96
C TYR A 110 11.28 -11.30 0.59
N TYR A 111 10.53 -10.21 0.59
CA TYR A 111 10.14 -9.48 -0.61
C TYR A 111 10.46 -7.99 -0.48
N THR A 112 10.67 -7.35 -1.61
CA THR A 112 10.85 -5.90 -1.72
C THR A 112 9.64 -5.26 -2.40
N SER A 113 9.53 -3.96 -2.39
CA SER A 113 8.46 -3.22 -3.11
C SER A 113 8.39 -3.55 -4.61
N LEU A 114 9.49 -4.04 -5.21
CA LEU A 114 9.55 -4.38 -6.63
C LEU A 114 8.94 -5.74 -6.98
N ASN A 115 8.86 -6.65 -6.02
CA ASN A 115 8.46 -8.04 -6.30
C ASN A 115 7.31 -8.55 -5.42
N VAL A 116 6.94 -7.85 -4.37
CA VAL A 116 5.87 -8.26 -3.44
C VAL A 116 4.50 -8.39 -4.12
N SER A 117 4.22 -7.58 -5.13
CA SER A 117 2.96 -7.64 -5.89
C SER A 117 2.78 -8.92 -6.71
N LYS A 118 3.81 -9.76 -6.82
CA LYS A 118 3.77 -11.03 -7.56
C LYS A 118 3.40 -12.24 -6.70
N VAL A 119 3.21 -12.05 -5.43
CA VAL A 119 2.90 -13.10 -4.46
C VAL A 119 1.57 -12.84 -3.77
N THR A 120 0.96 -13.92 -3.27
CA THR A 120 -0.29 -13.83 -2.53
C THR A 120 -0.03 -13.56 -1.07
N SER A 121 -0.76 -12.60 -0.48
CA SER A 121 -0.71 -12.28 0.94
C SER A 121 -1.35 -13.39 1.78
N LEU A 122 -0.91 -13.46 3.03
CA LEU A 122 -1.56 -14.27 4.05
C LEU A 122 -2.78 -13.53 4.61
N TYR A 123 -3.83 -14.26 4.95
CA TYR A 123 -5.01 -13.68 5.58
C TYR A 123 -4.85 -13.73 7.10
N PHE A 124 -4.52 -12.63 7.73
CA PHE A 124 -4.43 -12.54 9.19
C PHE A 124 -5.78 -12.24 9.85
N TYR A 125 -6.81 -11.82 9.10
CA TYR A 125 -8.22 -11.91 9.46
C TYR A 125 -8.89 -13.06 8.72
N ASN A 126 -9.95 -13.63 9.31
CA ASN A 126 -10.66 -14.76 8.69
C ASN A 126 -11.53 -14.29 7.52
N PRO A 127 -11.09 -14.45 6.26
CA PRO A 127 -11.88 -14.03 5.09
C PRO A 127 -13.01 -15.00 4.76
N TYR A 128 -13.08 -16.14 5.46
CA TYR A 128 -14.06 -17.20 5.25
C TYR A 128 -15.13 -17.22 6.35
N ALA A 129 -15.04 -16.33 7.35
CA ALA A 129 -16.09 -16.18 8.35
C ALA A 129 -17.38 -15.72 7.66
N ILE A 130 -18.51 -16.20 8.16
CA ILE A 130 -19.82 -15.66 7.75
C ILE A 130 -19.78 -14.16 8.09
N ASP A 131 -20.10 -13.34 7.10
CA ASP A 131 -20.10 -11.88 7.16
C ASP A 131 -20.63 -11.38 8.51
N PRO A 132 -19.80 -10.71 9.32
CA PRO A 132 -20.22 -10.16 10.60
C PRO A 132 -21.14 -8.93 10.45
N GLY A 133 -21.58 -8.62 9.23
CA GLY A 133 -22.37 -7.41 8.95
C GLY A 133 -21.47 -6.21 8.71
N CYS A 134 -20.42 -6.37 7.93
CA CYS A 134 -19.64 -5.25 7.43
C CYS A 134 -20.57 -4.24 6.77
N PRO A 135 -20.53 -2.96 7.17
CA PRO A 135 -21.43 -1.97 6.60
C PRO A 135 -21.11 -1.76 5.11
N GLU A 136 -22.14 -1.47 4.31
CA GLU A 136 -21.92 -1.05 2.93
C GLU A 136 -21.19 0.29 2.89
N VAL A 137 -20.09 0.35 2.16
CA VAL A 137 -19.33 1.58 1.94
C VAL A 137 -19.76 2.19 0.62
N SER A 138 -20.23 3.43 0.67
CA SER A 138 -20.35 4.22 -0.55
C SER A 138 -18.95 4.67 -0.99
N ASN A 139 -18.56 4.37 -2.23
CA ASN A 139 -17.30 4.81 -2.80
C ASN A 139 -17.16 6.33 -2.70
N GLY A 140 -16.28 6.80 -1.82
CA GLY A 140 -15.96 8.21 -1.65
C GLY A 140 -15.29 8.80 -2.87
N GLN A 141 -15.49 10.10 -3.09
CA GLN A 141 -14.79 10.83 -4.17
C GLN A 141 -13.44 11.39 -3.71
N GLY A 142 -13.12 11.31 -2.42
CA GLY A 142 -11.89 11.81 -1.85
C GLY A 142 -11.89 11.83 -0.32
N TYR A 143 -10.76 12.28 0.23
CA TYR A 143 -10.48 12.33 1.65
C TYR A 143 -10.01 13.72 2.06
N ASP A 144 -10.49 14.22 3.17
CA ASP A 144 -10.03 15.45 3.79
C ASP A 144 -9.12 15.10 4.96
N PHE A 145 -7.82 15.30 4.76
CA PHE A 145 -6.83 15.14 5.81
C PHE A 145 -6.67 16.48 6.53
N ALA A 146 -6.95 16.51 7.82
CA ALA A 146 -6.69 17.68 8.64
C ALA A 146 -5.18 18.01 8.66
N SER A 147 -4.84 19.22 9.08
CA SER A 147 -3.44 19.59 9.33
C SER A 147 -2.85 18.69 10.41
N LEU A 148 -1.53 18.52 10.40
CA LEU A 148 -0.75 17.68 11.35
C LEU A 148 -1.14 17.82 12.84
N SER A 149 -1.76 18.94 13.23
CA SER A 149 -2.17 19.19 14.62
C SER A 149 -3.48 18.52 15.03
N ASP A 150 -4.33 18.13 14.09
CA ASP A 150 -5.72 17.78 14.39
C ASP A 150 -6.06 16.30 14.18
N ASN A 151 -5.21 15.53 13.51
CA ASN A 151 -5.33 14.07 13.29
C ASN A 151 -6.74 13.58 12.90
N ILE A 152 -7.42 14.32 12.01
CA ILE A 152 -8.79 13.99 11.59
C ILE A 152 -8.78 13.66 10.09
N ILE A 153 -9.29 12.49 9.73
CA ILE A 153 -9.71 12.21 8.35
C ILE A 153 -11.22 12.36 8.26
N SER A 154 -11.68 13.07 7.26
CA SER A 154 -13.07 13.06 6.83
C SER A 154 -13.16 12.48 5.43
N ILE A 155 -14.03 11.49 5.24
CA ILE A 155 -14.35 11.00 3.90
C ILE A 155 -15.43 11.94 3.35
N SER A 156 -15.09 12.68 2.28
CA SER A 156 -16.05 13.59 1.66
C SER A 156 -16.95 12.83 0.70
N ASN A 157 -18.11 12.46 1.19
CA ASN A 157 -19.28 12.06 0.42
C ASN A 157 -20.55 12.55 1.11
N ASP A 158 -21.71 12.41 0.47
CA ASP A 158 -23.00 12.71 1.08
C ASP A 158 -23.26 12.01 2.43
N ASN A 159 -22.40 11.05 2.78
CA ASN A 159 -22.28 10.44 4.11
C ASN A 159 -20.91 10.79 4.68
N THR A 160 -20.82 11.88 5.41
CA THR A 160 -19.59 12.32 6.07
C THR A 160 -19.28 11.39 7.25
N TYR A 161 -18.40 10.43 7.05
CA TYR A 161 -17.79 9.70 8.17
C TYR A 161 -16.51 10.45 8.56
N SER A 162 -16.50 11.00 9.76
CA SER A 162 -15.31 11.60 10.35
C SER A 162 -14.59 10.53 11.15
N TYR A 163 -13.38 10.19 10.76
CA TYR A 163 -12.51 9.31 11.53
C TYR A 163 -11.48 10.16 12.28
N ASN A 164 -11.45 10.00 13.59
CA ASN A 164 -10.49 10.68 14.46
C ASN A 164 -9.12 9.97 14.51
N GLN A 165 -8.88 8.98 13.66
CA GLN A 165 -7.65 8.19 13.69
C GLN A 165 -7.14 7.93 12.27
N LEU A 166 -6.02 8.55 11.96
CA LEU A 166 -5.14 8.21 10.84
C LEU A 166 -4.24 7.00 11.16
N LYS A 167 -4.15 6.66 12.44
CA LYS A 167 -3.31 5.61 12.96
C LYS A 167 -4.15 4.38 13.26
N TYR A 168 -3.78 3.25 12.67
CA TYR A 168 -4.44 1.98 12.90
C TYR A 168 -3.47 0.96 13.52
N GLU A 169 -3.86 0.38 14.65
CA GLU A 169 -3.11 -0.66 15.33
C GLU A 169 -3.72 -2.02 15.00
N LEU A 170 -2.87 -2.92 14.54
CA LEU A 170 -3.21 -4.27 14.12
C LEU A 170 -2.41 -5.28 14.93
N VAL A 171 -3.00 -6.41 15.23
CA VAL A 171 -2.33 -7.52 15.89
C VAL A 171 -2.54 -8.80 15.08
N ALA A 172 -1.45 -9.53 14.85
CA ALA A 172 -1.48 -10.83 14.18
C ALA A 172 -0.50 -11.81 14.86
N ASN A 173 -0.89 -13.06 14.99
CA ASN A 173 0.00 -14.14 15.46
C ASN A 173 -0.01 -15.35 14.52
N GLY A 174 -0.72 -15.24 13.38
CA GLY A 174 -0.87 -16.29 12.41
C GLY A 174 -1.75 -15.88 11.24
N TYR A 175 -2.24 -16.85 10.51
CA TYR A 175 -3.05 -16.64 9.31
C TYR A 175 -4.13 -17.73 9.15
N TRP A 176 -5.13 -17.38 8.36
CA TRP A 176 -6.26 -18.25 8.04
C TRP A 176 -6.08 -18.88 6.66
N THR A 177 -6.45 -20.14 6.56
CA THR A 177 -6.51 -20.88 5.29
C THR A 177 -7.89 -21.47 5.10
N LYS A 178 -8.34 -21.56 3.86
CA LYS A 178 -9.59 -22.24 3.52
C LYS A 178 -9.42 -23.73 3.81
N ASP A 179 -10.40 -24.33 4.47
CA ASP A 179 -10.45 -25.79 4.57
C ASP A 179 -10.83 -26.35 3.18
N SER A 180 -10.03 -27.31 2.69
CA SER A 180 -10.25 -27.91 1.38
C SER A 180 -11.52 -28.75 1.29
N THR A 181 -12.14 -29.08 2.42
CA THR A 181 -13.31 -29.96 2.50
C THR A 181 -14.63 -29.24 2.63
N ASP A 182 -14.62 -27.96 3.00
CA ASP A 182 -15.83 -27.16 3.18
C ASP A 182 -15.59 -25.69 2.78
N ASP A 183 -16.46 -25.16 1.94
CA ASP A 183 -16.37 -23.78 1.44
C ASP A 183 -16.55 -22.71 2.54
N TYR A 184 -17.13 -23.09 3.67
CA TYR A 184 -17.40 -22.19 4.81
C TYR A 184 -16.44 -22.38 6.00
N ASN A 185 -15.61 -23.42 5.96
CA ASN A 185 -14.66 -23.68 7.03
C ASN A 185 -13.27 -23.14 6.71
N SER A 186 -12.65 -22.61 7.72
CA SER A 186 -11.30 -22.13 7.69
C SER A 186 -10.52 -22.67 8.88
N SER A 187 -9.23 -22.84 8.71
CA SER A 187 -8.32 -23.21 9.80
C SER A 187 -7.34 -22.08 10.07
N PHE A 188 -7.08 -21.83 11.34
CA PHE A 188 -6.07 -20.89 11.78
C PHE A 188 -4.75 -21.63 12.04
N SER A 189 -3.65 -21.02 11.61
CA SER A 189 -2.28 -21.49 11.88
C SER A 189 -1.42 -20.35 12.37
N ASN A 190 -0.65 -20.55 13.42
CA ASN A 190 0.37 -19.60 13.82
C ASN A 190 1.41 -19.43 12.70
N PHE A 191 2.09 -18.28 12.67
CA PHE A 191 3.21 -18.11 11.78
C PHE A 191 4.29 -19.16 12.08
N ASN A 192 4.68 -19.90 11.05
CA ASN A 192 5.76 -20.87 11.13
C ASN A 192 7.12 -20.17 11.27
N PRO A 193 8.15 -20.83 11.83
CA PRO A 193 9.50 -20.28 11.80
C PRO A 193 9.94 -19.91 10.39
N GLY A 194 10.45 -18.68 10.22
CA GLY A 194 10.85 -18.16 8.93
C GLY A 194 10.87 -16.65 8.86
N VAL A 195 11.16 -16.12 7.66
CA VAL A 195 11.14 -14.68 7.38
C VAL A 195 9.79 -14.33 6.78
N TYR A 196 9.29 -13.16 7.15
CA TYR A 196 8.06 -12.59 6.66
C TYR A 196 8.28 -11.15 6.20
N THR A 197 7.49 -10.75 5.24
CA THR A 197 7.39 -9.37 4.76
C THR A 197 6.04 -8.82 5.14
N VAL A 198 6.02 -7.65 5.75
CA VAL A 198 4.81 -6.87 5.99
C VAL A 198 4.87 -5.60 5.15
N VAL A 199 3.76 -5.24 4.55
CA VAL A 199 3.65 -4.10 3.65
C VAL A 199 2.46 -3.27 4.04
N ALA A 200 2.67 -1.97 4.24
CA ALA A 200 1.57 -0.99 4.20
C ALA A 200 1.51 -0.36 2.81
N GLY A 201 0.31 -0.11 2.33
CA GLY A 201 0.09 0.55 1.05
C GLY A 201 -1.11 1.47 1.09
N ASP A 202 -1.06 2.55 0.32
CA ASP A 202 -2.16 3.49 0.15
C ASP A 202 -2.82 3.36 -1.24
N GLU A 203 -3.95 4.03 -1.43
CA GLU A 203 -4.66 4.05 -2.71
C GLU A 203 -4.02 4.98 -3.76
N TRP A 204 -2.98 5.73 -3.40
CA TRP A 204 -2.23 6.60 -4.31
C TRP A 204 -0.92 6.00 -4.78
N GLY A 205 -0.64 4.74 -4.38
CA GLY A 205 0.49 3.96 -4.87
C GLY A 205 1.74 4.03 -4.01
N ALA A 206 1.67 4.53 -2.77
CA ALA A 206 2.76 4.40 -1.83
C ALA A 206 2.81 2.98 -1.25
N LEU A 207 4.02 2.45 -1.05
CA LEU A 207 4.27 1.17 -0.38
C LEU A 207 5.41 1.31 0.60
N VAL A 208 5.17 0.91 1.85
CA VAL A 208 6.19 0.74 2.89
C VAL A 208 6.38 -0.75 3.14
N VAL A 209 7.63 -1.20 3.17
CA VAL A 209 7.97 -2.62 3.33
C VAL A 209 8.88 -2.80 4.53
N LEU A 210 8.50 -3.67 5.46
CA LEU A 210 9.29 -4.12 6.58
C LEU A 210 9.40 -5.64 6.58
N HIS A 211 10.33 -6.15 7.39
CA HIS A 211 10.54 -7.59 7.53
C HIS A 211 10.61 -7.97 9.00
N PHE A 212 10.12 -9.17 9.30
CA PHE A 212 10.28 -9.77 10.62
C PHE A 212 10.63 -11.26 10.50
N THR A 213 11.15 -11.82 11.56
CA THR A 213 11.52 -13.24 11.63
C THR A 213 10.76 -13.89 12.78
N VAL A 214 10.23 -15.08 12.53
CA VAL A 214 9.63 -15.94 13.53
C VAL A 214 10.60 -17.09 13.82
N SER A 215 10.86 -17.36 15.08
CA SER A 215 11.63 -18.51 15.58
C SER A 215 10.74 -19.50 16.33
N GLN A 216 11.30 -20.67 16.63
CA GLN A 216 10.61 -21.66 17.46
C GLN A 216 10.55 -21.23 18.91
#